data_0837fb19e8d35b9b1c3edfe1e1ff7b24
#
_entry.id   0837fb19e8d35b9b1c3edfe1e1ff7b24
#
_cell.length_a   1.000
_cell.length_b   1.000
_cell.length_c   1.000
_cell.angle_alpha   90.00
_cell.angle_beta   90.00
_cell.angle_gamma   90.00
#
_symmetry.space_group_name_H-M   'P 1'
#
loop_
_entity.id
_entity.type
_entity.pdbx_description
1 polymer ?
#
loop_
_entity_poly.entity_id
_entity_poly.type
_entity_poly.pdbx_seq_one_letter_code
_entity_poly.pdbx_strand_id
1 'polypeptide(L)'
;MKDSLNVLPLLLVGTGVILFSFSDVIFKILTSLDILWWDFLVFGVPFEILLILIITGIRKDFDKRKIYEELMPKRFFYPVLRGLISVFALASVFISLKNLPLSLTTMLIQTTPIWMAIISFFSYEEKPSFVIIFSIILGMLGIIFIINPTLKFTDINVFLIFPVIVAIINAFMNYIVTRRPNDASPMSYALVLFIINGLAGIIIWLYFGINFPNLYELTLIILAALLGATAFIFISYGYSIAKGHFARTGVMGFIQLPASIVLGFFIFNESLKFNAYFGSLLIIIAGANAIYGLKNAN
;
A
#
# COMPACT_ATOMS: atom_id res chain seq x y z
N MET A 1 5.18 -31.01 -13.02
CA MET A 1 4.59 -29.92 -13.81
C MET A 1 5.44 -28.69 -13.52
N LYS A 2 6.12 -28.14 -14.54
CA LYS A 2 6.88 -26.89 -14.42
C LYS A 2 5.89 -25.79 -14.03
N ASP A 3 6.00 -25.28 -12.80
CA ASP A 3 5.31 -24.04 -12.44
C ASP A 3 5.88 -22.95 -13.35
N SER A 4 5.13 -22.65 -14.41
CA SER A 4 5.42 -21.54 -15.29
C SER A 4 5.51 -20.29 -14.41
N LEU A 5 6.62 -19.60 -14.53
CA LEU A 5 6.92 -18.35 -13.85
C LEU A 5 5.71 -17.42 -13.89
N ASN A 6 4.90 -17.43 -12.84
CA ASN A 6 3.76 -16.54 -12.77
C ASN A 6 4.27 -15.17 -12.34
N VAL A 7 4.65 -14.34 -13.31
CA VAL A 7 5.09 -12.95 -13.09
C VAL A 7 3.90 -12.04 -12.75
N LEU A 8 2.67 -12.52 -12.97
CA LEU A 8 1.46 -11.73 -12.78
C LEU A 8 1.31 -11.12 -11.37
N PRO A 9 1.56 -11.85 -10.26
CA PRO A 9 1.53 -11.25 -8.93
C PRO A 9 2.45 -10.04 -8.78
N LEU A 10 3.67 -10.14 -9.33
CA LEU A 10 4.67 -9.08 -9.27
C LEU A 10 4.25 -7.86 -10.06
N LEU A 11 3.72 -8.06 -11.29
CA LEU A 11 3.22 -6.97 -12.13
C LEU A 11 2.02 -6.27 -11.48
N LEU A 12 1.08 -7.03 -10.92
CA LEU A 12 -0.08 -6.46 -10.24
C LEU A 12 0.34 -5.61 -9.05
N VAL A 13 1.20 -6.14 -8.16
CA VAL A 13 1.67 -5.37 -7.01
C VAL A 13 2.50 -4.16 -7.44
N GLY A 14 3.41 -4.32 -8.42
CA GLY A 14 4.21 -3.22 -8.95
C GLY A 14 3.36 -2.08 -9.52
N THR A 15 2.34 -2.41 -10.32
CA THR A 15 1.39 -1.41 -10.84
C THR A 15 0.60 -0.75 -9.71
N GLY A 16 0.11 -1.54 -8.75
CA GLY A 16 -0.64 -1.02 -7.60
C GLY A 16 0.17 -0.02 -6.78
N VAL A 17 1.43 -0.32 -6.46
CA VAL A 17 2.27 0.59 -5.66
C VAL A 17 2.63 1.88 -6.41
N ILE A 18 2.76 1.84 -7.74
CA ILE A 18 2.93 3.05 -8.55
C ILE A 18 1.67 3.93 -8.47
N LEU A 19 0.48 3.32 -8.58
CA LEU A 19 -0.78 4.05 -8.42
C LEU A 19 -0.92 4.67 -7.01
N PHE A 20 -0.45 3.98 -5.97
CA PHE A 20 -0.38 4.55 -4.62
C PHE A 20 0.52 5.77 -4.55
N SER A 21 1.64 5.82 -5.30
CA SER A 21 2.49 7.03 -5.32
C SER A 21 1.72 8.26 -5.78
N PHE A 22 0.84 8.13 -6.77
CA PHE A 22 -0.02 9.25 -7.20
C PHE A 22 -1.07 9.60 -6.14
N SER A 23 -1.67 8.61 -5.49
CA SER A 23 -2.62 8.84 -4.39
C SER A 23 -1.94 9.56 -3.21
N ASP A 24 -0.70 9.16 -2.85
CA ASP A 24 0.08 9.79 -1.77
C ASP A 24 0.39 11.26 -2.04
N VAL A 25 0.65 11.62 -3.31
CA VAL A 25 0.80 13.02 -3.73
C VAL A 25 -0.46 13.81 -3.42
N ILE A 26 -1.63 13.26 -3.80
CA ILE A 26 -2.90 13.94 -3.55
C ILE A 26 -3.18 14.02 -2.04
N PHE A 27 -2.89 12.97 -1.27
CA PHE A 27 -2.99 13.02 0.18
C PHE A 27 -2.09 14.11 0.78
N LYS A 28 -0.87 14.28 0.26
CA LYS A 28 0.02 15.37 0.69
C LYS A 28 -0.59 16.74 0.40
N ILE A 29 -1.21 16.93 -0.76
CA ILE A 29 -1.92 18.16 -1.10
C ILE A 29 -3.10 18.37 -0.16
N LEU A 30 -3.93 17.34 0.08
CA LEU A 30 -5.08 17.41 0.99
C LEU A 30 -4.65 17.79 2.41
N THR A 31 -3.54 17.22 2.92
CA THR A 31 -3.02 17.60 4.24
C THR A 31 -2.54 19.04 4.31
N SER A 32 -2.08 19.63 3.20
CA SER A 32 -1.71 21.04 3.11
C SER A 32 -2.91 22.00 3.06
N LEU A 33 -4.08 21.47 2.70
CA LEU A 33 -5.38 22.16 2.72
C LEU A 33 -6.15 21.92 4.03
N ASP A 34 -5.47 21.37 5.06
CA ASP A 34 -6.04 21.01 6.36
C ASP A 34 -7.21 20.02 6.32
N ILE A 35 -7.35 19.27 5.21
CA ILE A 35 -8.28 18.14 5.13
C ILE A 35 -7.75 17.02 6.05
N LEU A 36 -8.63 16.56 6.93
CA LEU A 36 -8.31 15.54 7.92
C LEU A 36 -8.57 14.13 7.35
N TRP A 37 -7.90 13.13 7.89
CA TRP A 37 -8.01 11.76 7.40
C TRP A 37 -9.44 11.19 7.50
N TRP A 38 -10.21 11.62 8.49
CA TRP A 38 -11.62 11.20 8.61
C TRP A 38 -12.54 11.91 7.60
N ASP A 39 -12.23 13.14 7.18
CA ASP A 39 -12.94 13.81 6.08
C ASP A 39 -12.75 13.02 4.78
N PHE A 40 -11.50 12.56 4.52
CA PHE A 40 -11.24 11.65 3.39
C PHE A 40 -12.05 10.36 3.49
N LEU A 41 -12.16 9.74 4.66
CA LEU A 41 -12.95 8.52 4.84
C LEU A 41 -14.44 8.74 4.58
N VAL A 42 -14.99 9.88 5.01
CA VAL A 42 -16.42 10.18 4.81
C VAL A 42 -16.73 10.48 3.35
N PHE A 43 -15.93 11.31 2.70
CA PHE A 43 -16.22 11.79 1.35
C PHE A 43 -15.58 10.95 0.25
N GLY A 44 -14.48 10.24 0.51
CA GLY A 44 -13.79 9.41 -0.48
C GLY A 44 -14.28 7.98 -0.56
N VAL A 45 -14.53 7.34 0.60
CA VAL A 45 -14.92 5.92 0.67
C VAL A 45 -16.17 5.58 -0.16
N PRO A 46 -17.21 6.40 -0.25
CA PRO A 46 -18.33 6.13 -1.14
C PRO A 46 -17.92 5.88 -2.59
N PHE A 47 -16.92 6.62 -3.10
CA PHE A 47 -16.39 6.44 -4.46
C PHE A 47 -15.51 5.19 -4.59
N GLU A 48 -14.77 4.81 -3.55
CA GLU A 48 -14.03 3.54 -3.50
C GLU A 48 -14.97 2.34 -3.57
N ILE A 49 -16.08 2.38 -2.82
CA ILE A 49 -17.12 1.35 -2.83
C ILE A 49 -17.81 1.32 -4.21
N LEU A 50 -18.18 2.48 -4.75
CA LEU A 50 -18.80 2.58 -6.07
C LEU A 50 -17.90 1.98 -7.16
N LEU A 51 -16.61 2.25 -7.12
CA LEU A 51 -15.64 1.69 -8.07
C LEU A 51 -15.62 0.16 -8.00
N ILE A 52 -15.58 -0.44 -6.79
CA ILE A 52 -15.63 -1.89 -6.62
C ILE A 52 -16.91 -2.47 -7.21
N LEU A 53 -18.05 -1.83 -6.93
CA LEU A 53 -19.35 -2.29 -7.44
C LEU A 53 -19.41 -2.24 -8.96
N ILE A 54 -18.91 -1.17 -9.58
CA ILE A 54 -18.85 -1.01 -11.04
C ILE A 54 -17.94 -2.08 -11.66
N ILE A 55 -16.70 -2.20 -11.17
CA ILE A 55 -15.74 -3.18 -11.70
C ILE A 55 -16.28 -4.60 -11.57
N THR A 56 -16.85 -4.94 -10.42
CA THR A 56 -17.41 -6.27 -10.19
C THR A 56 -18.65 -6.49 -11.04
N GLY A 57 -19.51 -5.47 -11.19
CA GLY A 57 -20.68 -5.50 -12.07
C GLY A 57 -20.30 -5.82 -13.52
N ILE A 58 -19.36 -5.08 -14.08
CA ILE A 58 -18.88 -5.28 -15.45
C ILE A 58 -18.26 -6.69 -15.61
N ARG A 59 -17.43 -7.13 -14.66
CA ARG A 59 -16.79 -8.46 -14.72
C ARG A 59 -17.76 -9.64 -14.60
N LYS A 60 -18.92 -9.43 -13.99
CA LYS A 60 -19.94 -10.45 -13.74
C LYS A 60 -21.20 -10.24 -14.61
N ASP A 61 -21.11 -9.46 -15.67
CA ASP A 61 -22.22 -9.14 -16.58
C ASP A 61 -23.48 -8.64 -15.86
N PHE A 62 -23.29 -7.90 -14.75
CA PHE A 62 -24.33 -7.39 -13.86
C PHE A 62 -25.26 -8.47 -13.29
N ASP A 63 -24.82 -9.73 -13.28
CA ASP A 63 -25.53 -10.83 -12.62
C ASP A 63 -25.46 -10.66 -11.08
N LYS A 64 -26.57 -10.33 -10.48
CA LYS A 64 -26.70 -10.04 -9.03
C LYS A 64 -26.17 -11.18 -8.16
N ARG A 65 -26.41 -12.45 -8.55
CA ARG A 65 -25.95 -13.62 -7.78
C ARG A 65 -24.44 -13.74 -7.82
N LYS A 66 -23.82 -13.61 -9.00
CA LYS A 66 -22.37 -13.68 -9.16
C LYS A 66 -21.67 -12.50 -8.49
N ILE A 67 -22.26 -11.30 -8.51
CA ILE A 67 -21.77 -10.12 -7.79
C ILE A 67 -21.79 -10.39 -6.29
N TYR A 68 -22.90 -10.89 -5.75
CA TYR A 68 -23.01 -11.24 -4.34
C TYR A 68 -21.98 -12.29 -3.91
N GLU A 69 -21.82 -13.37 -4.68
CA GLU A 69 -20.84 -14.43 -4.42
C GLU A 69 -19.37 -13.91 -4.46
N GLU A 70 -19.06 -12.92 -5.29
CA GLU A 70 -17.73 -12.31 -5.36
C GLU A 70 -17.47 -11.33 -4.22
N LEU A 71 -18.47 -10.54 -3.83
CA LEU A 71 -18.31 -9.45 -2.86
C LEU A 71 -18.54 -9.88 -1.41
N MET A 72 -19.34 -10.93 -1.18
CA MET A 72 -19.57 -11.43 0.17
C MET A 72 -18.43 -12.32 0.63
N PRO A 73 -17.82 -12.04 1.81
CA PRO A 73 -16.80 -12.91 2.35
C PRO A 73 -17.44 -14.22 2.86
N LYS A 74 -16.78 -15.35 2.64
CA LYS A 74 -17.18 -16.63 3.21
C LYS A 74 -16.93 -16.68 4.71
N ARG A 75 -15.91 -15.94 5.19
CA ARG A 75 -15.60 -15.76 6.61
C ARG A 75 -15.25 -14.30 6.86
N PHE A 76 -15.96 -13.66 7.79
CA PHE A 76 -15.86 -12.21 8.05
C PHE A 76 -14.66 -11.81 8.90
N PHE A 77 -14.14 -12.71 9.75
CA PHE A 77 -13.13 -12.35 10.74
C PHE A 77 -11.91 -11.64 10.15
N TYR A 78 -11.26 -12.23 9.14
CA TYR A 78 -10.04 -11.66 8.57
C TYR A 78 -10.28 -10.41 7.70
N PRO A 79 -11.32 -10.33 6.86
CA PRO A 79 -11.68 -9.10 6.18
C PRO A 79 -11.99 -7.94 7.14
N VAL A 80 -12.74 -8.21 8.22
CA VAL A 80 -13.06 -7.21 9.25
C VAL A 80 -11.81 -6.78 10.01
N LEU A 81 -10.96 -7.70 10.44
CA LEU A 81 -9.69 -7.40 11.09
C LEU A 81 -8.82 -6.50 10.21
N ARG A 82 -8.71 -6.83 8.91
CA ARG A 82 -7.98 -6.01 7.94
C ARG A 82 -8.55 -4.60 7.81
N GLY A 83 -9.87 -4.46 7.80
CA GLY A 83 -10.57 -3.16 7.80
C GLY A 83 -10.27 -2.35 9.06
N LEU A 84 -10.35 -2.96 10.24
CA LEU A 84 -10.09 -2.26 11.51
C LEU A 84 -8.65 -1.73 11.60
N ILE A 85 -7.65 -2.55 11.24
CA ILE A 85 -6.26 -2.12 11.28
C ILE A 85 -5.93 -1.10 10.17
N SER A 86 -6.67 -1.09 9.05
CA SER A 86 -6.47 -0.12 7.96
C SER A 86 -6.85 1.31 8.36
N VAL A 87 -7.80 1.49 9.28
CA VAL A 87 -8.14 2.83 9.82
C VAL A 87 -6.92 3.46 10.48
N PHE A 88 -6.20 2.70 11.31
CA PHE A 88 -4.97 3.17 11.95
C PHE A 88 -3.86 3.43 10.93
N ALA A 89 -3.75 2.60 9.90
CA ALA A 89 -2.78 2.81 8.83
C ALA A 89 -3.06 4.13 8.10
N LEU A 90 -4.29 4.40 7.69
CA LEU A 90 -4.65 5.63 6.98
C LEU A 90 -4.43 6.87 7.85
N ALA A 91 -4.87 6.85 9.11
CA ALA A 91 -4.61 7.94 10.05
C ALA A 91 -3.10 8.21 10.17
N SER A 92 -2.29 7.15 10.28
CA SER A 92 -0.84 7.26 10.37
C SER A 92 -0.21 7.83 9.10
N VAL A 93 -0.72 7.48 7.91
CA VAL A 93 -0.28 8.07 6.62
C VAL A 93 -0.53 9.58 6.61
N PHE A 94 -1.74 10.02 6.93
CA PHE A 94 -2.08 11.44 6.96
C PHE A 94 -1.24 12.23 7.97
N ILE A 95 -1.06 11.70 9.19
CA ILE A 95 -0.21 12.32 10.21
C ILE A 95 1.24 12.43 9.69
N SER A 96 1.75 11.39 9.04
CA SER A 96 3.09 11.40 8.44
C SER A 96 3.21 12.46 7.36
N LEU A 97 2.30 12.47 6.39
CA LEU A 97 2.35 13.39 5.25
C LEU A 97 2.14 14.86 5.65
N LYS A 98 1.40 15.12 6.72
CA LYS A 98 1.26 16.48 7.29
C LYS A 98 2.58 16.98 7.89
N ASN A 99 3.37 16.12 8.51
CA ASN A 99 4.53 16.51 9.31
C ASN A 99 5.89 16.16 8.67
N LEU A 100 5.91 15.36 7.62
CA LEU A 100 7.13 14.88 6.96
C LEU A 100 7.07 15.13 5.45
N PRO A 101 8.23 15.24 4.77
CA PRO A 101 8.31 15.20 3.31
C PRO A 101 7.70 13.91 2.76
N LEU A 102 7.12 14.00 1.53
CA LEU A 102 6.53 12.84 0.85
C LEU A 102 7.56 11.71 0.67
N SER A 103 8.75 12.06 0.19
CA SER A 103 9.84 11.10 -0.03
C SER A 103 10.23 10.36 1.25
N LEU A 104 10.36 11.06 2.39
CA LEU A 104 10.72 10.44 3.67
C LEU A 104 9.60 9.54 4.21
N THR A 105 8.35 9.98 4.11
CA THR A 105 7.17 9.17 4.50
C THR A 105 7.14 7.88 3.70
N THR A 106 7.24 7.98 2.36
CA THR A 106 7.23 6.80 1.49
C THR A 106 8.41 5.87 1.75
N MET A 107 9.61 6.42 2.00
CA MET A 107 10.79 5.61 2.34
C MET A 107 10.54 4.69 3.54
N LEU A 108 9.98 5.24 4.61
CA LEU A 108 9.73 4.49 5.84
C LEU A 108 8.59 3.48 5.66
N ILE A 109 7.55 3.83 4.89
CA ILE A 109 6.49 2.87 4.51
C ILE A 109 7.09 1.73 3.69
N GLN A 110 8.08 2.00 2.84
CA GLN A 110 8.74 0.98 2.01
C GLN A 110 9.72 0.08 2.79
N THR A 111 9.78 0.18 4.11
CA THR A 111 10.31 -0.90 4.94
C THR A 111 9.35 -2.11 5.02
N THR A 112 8.14 -2.03 4.47
CA THR A 112 7.14 -3.12 4.41
C THR A 112 7.72 -4.47 3.96
N PRO A 113 8.55 -4.59 2.89
CA PRO A 113 9.13 -5.87 2.50
C PRO A 113 10.01 -6.53 3.57
N ILE A 114 10.62 -5.74 4.44
CA ILE A 114 11.42 -6.24 5.58
C ILE A 114 10.51 -6.95 6.57
N TRP A 115 9.40 -6.30 6.94
CA TRP A 115 8.40 -6.87 7.83
C TRP A 115 7.73 -8.11 7.21
N MET A 116 7.52 -8.10 5.89
CA MET A 116 7.01 -9.27 5.17
C MET A 116 7.99 -10.44 5.23
N ALA A 117 9.31 -10.19 5.10
CA ALA A 117 10.32 -11.24 5.26
C ALA A 117 10.36 -11.79 6.69
N ILE A 118 10.24 -10.91 7.69
CA ILE A 118 10.17 -11.32 9.10
C ILE A 118 8.94 -12.22 9.34
N ILE A 119 7.76 -11.79 8.87
CA ILE A 119 6.52 -12.59 8.97
C ILE A 119 6.70 -13.94 8.26
N SER A 120 7.28 -13.94 7.05
CA SER A 120 7.53 -15.15 6.27
C SER A 120 8.47 -16.12 7.00
N PHE A 121 9.49 -15.61 7.67
CA PHE A 121 10.45 -16.42 8.44
C PHE A 121 9.76 -17.17 9.60
N PHE A 122 8.84 -16.50 10.30
CA PHE A 122 8.06 -17.11 11.39
C PHE A 122 6.89 -17.95 10.88
N SER A 123 6.48 -17.78 9.64
CA SER A 123 5.46 -18.62 9.01
C SER A 123 6.13 -19.87 8.44
N TYR A 124 6.05 -21.01 9.14
CA TYR A 124 6.78 -22.26 8.86
C TYR A 124 6.66 -22.81 7.43
N GLU A 125 5.82 -22.24 6.59
CA GLU A 125 5.53 -22.73 5.23
C GLU A 125 6.33 -22.07 4.10
N GLU A 126 6.89 -20.86 4.34
CA GLU A 126 7.59 -20.11 3.30
C GLU A 126 8.85 -19.44 3.84
N LYS A 127 9.97 -20.15 3.83
CA LYS A 127 11.25 -19.51 4.14
C LYS A 127 11.72 -18.69 2.94
N PRO A 128 12.01 -17.40 3.10
CA PRO A 128 12.56 -16.61 2.01
C PRO A 128 13.89 -17.19 1.54
N SER A 129 14.05 -17.36 0.22
CA SER A 129 15.31 -17.83 -0.36
C SER A 129 16.44 -16.80 -0.14
N PHE A 130 17.70 -17.24 -0.23
CA PHE A 130 18.85 -16.34 -0.11
C PHE A 130 18.74 -15.14 -1.09
N VAL A 131 18.25 -15.36 -2.31
CA VAL A 131 18.04 -14.31 -3.31
C VAL A 131 17.07 -13.24 -2.81
N ILE A 132 15.99 -13.65 -2.14
CA ILE A 132 15.00 -12.71 -1.57
C ILE A 132 15.59 -11.93 -0.42
N ILE A 133 16.32 -12.60 0.49
CA ILE A 133 17.01 -11.93 1.60
C ILE A 133 18.01 -10.91 1.07
N PHE A 134 18.81 -11.29 0.06
CA PHE A 134 19.76 -10.38 -0.58
C PHE A 134 19.05 -9.19 -1.25
N SER A 135 17.92 -9.40 -1.95
CA SER A 135 17.11 -8.34 -2.56
C SER A 135 16.57 -7.38 -1.49
N ILE A 136 16.14 -7.89 -0.34
CA ILE A 136 15.67 -7.05 0.77
C ILE A 136 16.81 -6.21 1.33
N ILE A 137 17.98 -6.81 1.58
CA ILE A 137 19.17 -6.09 2.04
C ILE A 137 19.57 -4.99 1.04
N LEU A 138 19.56 -5.31 -0.25
CA LEU A 138 19.91 -4.35 -1.30
C LEU A 138 18.90 -3.19 -1.36
N GLY A 139 17.61 -3.49 -1.23
CA GLY A 139 16.55 -2.47 -1.13
C GLY A 139 16.72 -1.58 0.11
N MET A 140 17.06 -2.17 1.26
CA MET A 140 17.35 -1.41 2.49
C MET A 140 18.56 -0.49 2.32
N LEU A 141 19.64 -0.97 1.72
CA LEU A 141 20.81 -0.14 1.40
C LEU A 141 20.40 1.03 0.51
N GLY A 142 19.56 0.78 -0.51
CA GLY A 142 18.99 1.82 -1.35
C GLY A 142 18.24 2.88 -0.54
N ILE A 143 17.39 2.48 0.39
CA ILE A 143 16.66 3.38 1.30
C ILE A 143 17.65 4.20 2.15
N ILE A 144 18.66 3.57 2.74
CA ILE A 144 19.70 4.25 3.55
C ILE A 144 20.44 5.31 2.73
N PHE A 145 20.82 5.01 1.48
CA PHE A 145 21.46 5.97 0.59
C PHE A 145 20.56 7.16 0.28
N ILE A 146 19.26 6.94 0.08
CA ILE A 146 18.28 8.00 -0.20
C ILE A 146 18.13 8.91 1.02
N ILE A 147 17.98 8.34 2.21
CA ILE A 147 17.81 9.09 3.46
C ILE A 147 19.06 9.94 3.73
N ASN A 148 20.25 9.48 3.30
CA ASN A 148 21.54 10.10 3.59
C ASN A 148 21.59 10.60 5.06
N PRO A 149 21.86 9.71 6.03
CA PRO A 149 21.70 9.99 7.45
C PRO A 149 22.74 11.00 7.96
N THR A 150 22.56 12.27 7.56
CA THR A 150 23.13 13.42 8.26
C THR A 150 22.27 13.81 9.46
N LEU A 151 21.20 13.05 9.70
CA LEU A 151 20.35 13.22 10.87
C LEU A 151 21.18 12.93 12.11
N LYS A 152 21.55 13.98 12.83
CA LYS A 152 22.04 13.82 14.20
C LYS A 152 20.93 13.17 15.00
N PHE A 153 21.25 12.14 15.77
CA PHE A 153 20.29 11.42 16.62
C PHE A 153 19.55 12.33 17.62
N THR A 154 19.99 13.56 17.78
CA THR A 154 19.38 14.59 18.64
C THR A 154 18.06 15.16 18.09
N ASP A 155 17.73 14.96 16.82
CA ASP A 155 16.57 15.56 16.15
C ASP A 155 15.57 14.49 15.68
N ILE A 156 15.38 13.42 16.48
CA ILE A 156 14.41 12.38 16.15
C ILE A 156 13.01 12.98 16.24
N ASN A 157 12.45 13.24 15.05
CA ASN A 157 11.07 13.68 14.93
C ASN A 157 10.14 12.49 15.28
N VAL A 158 9.33 12.64 16.31
CA VAL A 158 8.39 11.60 16.77
C VAL A 158 7.45 11.12 15.65
N PHE A 159 7.19 11.96 14.65
CA PHE A 159 6.34 11.61 13.51
C PHE A 159 6.93 10.54 12.60
N LEU A 160 8.24 10.22 12.70
CA LEU A 160 8.87 9.12 11.97
C LEU A 160 8.33 7.73 12.37
N ILE A 161 7.72 7.61 13.54
CA ILE A 161 7.15 6.34 14.01
C ILE A 161 5.92 5.93 13.19
N PHE A 162 5.12 6.89 12.73
CA PHE A 162 3.86 6.61 12.03
C PHE A 162 4.03 5.86 10.72
N PRO A 163 4.94 6.26 9.79
CA PRO A 163 5.13 5.51 8.55
C PRO A 163 5.74 4.11 8.78
N VAL A 164 6.49 3.90 9.87
CA VAL A 164 6.97 2.56 10.27
C VAL A 164 5.80 1.69 10.74
N ILE A 165 4.87 2.24 11.52
CA ILE A 165 3.63 1.56 11.90
C ILE A 165 2.84 1.16 10.66
N VAL A 166 2.71 2.06 9.67
CA VAL A 166 2.05 1.77 8.39
C VAL A 166 2.72 0.60 7.68
N ALA A 167 4.07 0.56 7.66
CA ALA A 167 4.81 -0.53 7.04
C ALA A 167 4.51 -1.90 7.67
N ILE A 168 4.46 -1.96 9.01
CA ILE A 168 4.13 -3.18 9.76
C ILE A 168 2.68 -3.61 9.45
N ILE A 169 1.74 -2.67 9.50
CA ILE A 169 0.33 -2.93 9.21
C ILE A 169 0.16 -3.43 7.78
N ASN A 170 0.78 -2.79 6.79
CA ASN A 170 0.73 -3.21 5.39
C ASN A 170 1.26 -4.63 5.18
N ALA A 171 2.38 -4.97 5.83
CA ALA A 171 2.93 -6.32 5.77
C ALA A 171 1.91 -7.35 6.31
N PHE A 172 1.29 -7.05 7.44
CA PHE A 172 0.30 -7.93 8.06
C PHE A 172 -1.00 -8.03 7.24
N MET A 173 -1.51 -6.92 6.71
CA MET A 173 -2.69 -6.90 5.84
C MET A 173 -2.48 -7.74 4.58
N ASN A 174 -1.31 -7.65 3.96
CA ASN A 174 -0.97 -8.42 2.77
C ASN A 174 -0.77 -9.91 3.09
N TYR A 175 -0.19 -10.22 4.26
CA TYR A 175 -0.09 -11.59 4.77
C TYR A 175 -1.47 -12.25 4.94
N ILE A 176 -2.45 -11.54 5.50
CA ILE A 176 -3.82 -12.04 5.63
C ILE A 176 -4.38 -12.48 4.28
N VAL A 177 -4.27 -11.64 3.24
CA VAL A 177 -4.80 -11.95 1.90
C VAL A 177 -4.12 -13.17 1.29
N THR A 178 -2.79 -13.26 1.44
CA THR A 178 -2.02 -14.40 0.90
C THR A 178 -2.37 -15.72 1.60
N ARG A 179 -2.58 -15.69 2.90
CA ARG A 179 -2.83 -16.91 3.72
C ARG A 179 -4.28 -17.32 3.75
N ARG A 180 -5.20 -16.42 3.49
CA ARG A 180 -6.64 -16.64 3.61
C ARG A 180 -7.40 -16.31 2.30
N PRO A 181 -6.91 -16.77 1.12
CA PRO A 181 -7.56 -16.48 -0.15
C PRO A 181 -8.94 -17.13 -0.29
N ASN A 182 -9.23 -18.15 0.52
CA ASN A 182 -10.51 -18.86 0.50
C ASN A 182 -11.57 -18.22 1.42
N ASP A 183 -11.17 -17.31 2.34
CA ASP A 183 -12.09 -16.66 3.27
C ASP A 183 -12.86 -15.53 2.60
N ALA A 184 -12.23 -14.85 1.64
CA ALA A 184 -12.84 -13.79 0.84
C ALA A 184 -12.10 -13.62 -0.50
N SER A 185 -12.79 -13.15 -1.52
CA SER A 185 -12.15 -12.72 -2.76
C SER A 185 -11.33 -11.43 -2.55
N PRO A 186 -10.40 -11.07 -3.43
CA PRO A 186 -9.70 -9.78 -3.36
C PRO A 186 -10.65 -8.58 -3.35
N MET A 187 -11.74 -8.64 -4.13
CA MET A 187 -12.77 -7.59 -4.16
C MET A 187 -13.54 -7.53 -2.84
N SER A 188 -13.87 -8.69 -2.25
CA SER A 188 -14.53 -8.78 -0.95
C SER A 188 -13.64 -8.22 0.17
N TYR A 189 -12.33 -8.54 0.17
CA TYR A 189 -11.36 -7.96 1.10
C TYR A 189 -11.30 -6.43 1.00
N ALA A 190 -11.32 -5.89 -0.22
CA ALA A 190 -11.32 -4.45 -0.45
C ALA A 190 -12.65 -3.80 -0.02
N LEU A 191 -13.78 -4.39 -0.40
CA LEU A 191 -15.11 -3.86 -0.06
C LEU A 191 -15.32 -3.78 1.46
N VAL A 192 -15.04 -4.87 2.19
CA VAL A 192 -15.19 -4.89 3.66
C VAL A 192 -14.28 -3.86 4.32
N LEU A 193 -13.04 -3.72 3.84
CA LEU A 193 -12.10 -2.73 4.34
C LEU A 193 -12.66 -1.30 4.14
N PHE A 194 -13.15 -0.96 2.96
CA PHE A 194 -13.70 0.36 2.69
C PHE A 194 -14.98 0.62 3.49
N ILE A 195 -15.87 -0.37 3.64
CA ILE A 195 -17.06 -0.22 4.49
C ILE A 195 -16.64 0.12 5.94
N ILE A 196 -15.67 -0.59 6.50
CA ILE A 196 -15.20 -0.34 7.88
C ILE A 196 -14.54 1.02 7.98
N ASN A 197 -13.71 1.41 7.00
CA ASN A 197 -13.09 2.72 6.95
C ASN A 197 -14.15 3.83 6.90
N GLY A 198 -15.18 3.70 6.05
CA GLY A 198 -16.27 4.65 5.96
C GLY A 198 -17.07 4.77 7.28
N LEU A 199 -17.39 3.65 7.91
CA LEU A 199 -18.07 3.64 9.22
C LEU A 199 -17.22 4.30 10.29
N ALA A 200 -15.92 3.99 10.35
CA ALA A 200 -15.00 4.64 11.28
C ALA A 200 -14.89 6.15 11.01
N GLY A 201 -14.81 6.54 9.74
CA GLY A 201 -14.80 7.94 9.33
C GLY A 201 -16.04 8.68 9.80
N ILE A 202 -17.24 8.13 9.58
CA ILE A 202 -18.50 8.73 10.01
C ILE A 202 -18.54 8.87 11.54
N ILE A 203 -18.17 7.85 12.29
CA ILE A 203 -18.18 7.88 13.76
C ILE A 203 -17.26 9.00 14.28
N ILE A 204 -16.03 9.09 13.74
CA ILE A 204 -15.05 10.08 14.15
C ILE A 204 -15.49 11.49 13.73
N TRP A 205 -15.99 11.64 12.53
CA TRP A 205 -16.50 12.88 11.96
C TRP A 205 -17.66 13.47 12.78
N LEU A 206 -18.60 12.61 13.23
CA LEU A 206 -19.69 13.02 14.11
C LEU A 206 -19.22 13.47 15.50
N TYR A 207 -18.08 12.92 15.97
CA TYR A 207 -17.54 13.27 17.29
C TYR A 207 -16.69 14.55 17.28
N PHE A 208 -15.85 14.74 16.26
CA PHE A 208 -14.92 15.87 16.16
C PHE A 208 -15.47 17.08 15.38
N GLY A 209 -16.61 16.92 14.73
CA GLY A 209 -17.25 17.96 13.95
C GLY A 209 -17.13 17.76 12.44
N ILE A 210 -17.91 18.54 11.73
CA ILE A 210 -18.16 18.40 10.30
C ILE A 210 -17.41 19.51 9.56
N ASN A 211 -16.40 19.15 8.77
CA ASN A 211 -15.82 20.01 7.75
C ASN A 211 -16.28 19.54 6.37
N PHE A 212 -17.08 20.36 5.69
CA PHE A 212 -17.46 20.07 4.31
C PHE A 212 -16.37 20.55 3.36
N PRO A 213 -15.79 19.65 2.54
CA PRO A 213 -14.81 20.05 1.55
C PRO A 213 -15.44 20.94 0.48
N ASN A 214 -14.72 21.95 0.01
CA ASN A 214 -15.12 22.72 -1.17
C ASN A 214 -15.01 21.86 -2.45
N LEU A 215 -15.46 22.40 -3.59
CA LEU A 215 -15.50 21.63 -4.85
C LEU A 215 -14.09 21.14 -5.29
N TYR A 216 -13.06 21.96 -5.09
CA TYR A 216 -11.68 21.59 -5.42
C TYR A 216 -11.16 20.47 -4.50
N GLU A 217 -11.33 20.61 -3.21
CA GLU A 217 -10.96 19.59 -2.20
C GLU A 217 -11.71 18.29 -2.45
N LEU A 218 -13.03 18.36 -2.72
CA LEU A 218 -13.84 17.18 -3.03
C LEU A 218 -13.34 16.47 -4.30
N THR A 219 -12.96 17.22 -5.33
CA THR A 219 -12.36 16.65 -6.55
C THR A 219 -11.06 15.89 -6.26
N LEU A 220 -10.19 16.47 -5.43
CA LEU A 220 -8.95 15.81 -5.00
C LEU A 220 -9.25 14.55 -4.17
N ILE A 221 -10.20 14.60 -3.26
CA ILE A 221 -10.63 13.45 -2.44
C ILE A 221 -11.11 12.31 -3.36
N ILE A 222 -11.98 12.61 -4.32
CA ILE A 222 -12.49 11.62 -5.28
C ILE A 222 -11.35 11.01 -6.09
N LEU A 223 -10.45 11.83 -6.60
CA LEU A 223 -9.31 11.36 -7.40
C LEU A 223 -8.37 10.46 -6.58
N ALA A 224 -8.04 10.86 -5.33
CA ALA A 224 -7.24 10.06 -4.42
C ALA A 224 -7.93 8.73 -4.09
N ALA A 225 -9.25 8.74 -3.85
CA ALA A 225 -10.04 7.56 -3.55
C ALA A 225 -10.04 6.57 -4.73
N LEU A 226 -10.28 7.05 -5.95
CA LEU A 226 -10.29 6.19 -7.15
C LEU A 226 -8.91 5.60 -7.44
N LEU A 227 -7.83 6.38 -7.33
CA LEU A 227 -6.45 5.90 -7.50
C LEU A 227 -6.09 4.90 -6.39
N GLY A 228 -6.36 5.22 -5.14
CA GLY A 228 -6.10 4.38 -3.99
C GLY A 228 -6.86 3.05 -4.04
N ALA A 229 -8.16 3.09 -4.36
CA ALA A 229 -8.98 1.89 -4.51
C ALA A 229 -8.48 0.99 -5.65
N THR A 230 -8.13 1.58 -6.80
CA THR A 230 -7.56 0.84 -7.92
C THR A 230 -6.24 0.18 -7.52
N ALA A 231 -5.35 0.93 -6.89
CA ALA A 231 -4.08 0.42 -6.37
C ALA A 231 -4.30 -0.75 -5.40
N PHE A 232 -5.24 -0.58 -4.47
CA PHE A 232 -5.56 -1.58 -3.46
C PHE A 232 -6.12 -2.87 -4.06
N ILE A 233 -6.96 -2.77 -5.11
CA ILE A 233 -7.47 -3.90 -5.87
C ILE A 233 -6.31 -4.67 -6.52
N PHE A 234 -5.43 -3.98 -7.24
CA PHE A 234 -4.27 -4.60 -7.89
C PHE A 234 -3.37 -5.33 -6.88
N ILE A 235 -3.04 -4.68 -5.76
CA ILE A 235 -2.23 -5.25 -4.69
C ILE A 235 -2.92 -6.47 -4.08
N SER A 236 -4.22 -6.37 -3.77
CA SER A 236 -4.98 -7.48 -3.19
C SER A 236 -5.04 -8.69 -4.12
N TYR A 237 -5.24 -8.47 -5.42
CA TYR A 237 -5.18 -9.55 -6.42
C TYR A 237 -3.78 -10.14 -6.50
N GLY A 238 -2.74 -9.32 -6.58
CA GLY A 238 -1.36 -9.77 -6.61
C GLY A 238 -1.03 -10.69 -5.44
N TYR A 239 -1.36 -10.28 -4.21
CA TYR A 239 -1.11 -11.09 -3.02
C TYR A 239 -2.01 -12.32 -2.91
N SER A 240 -3.23 -12.29 -3.38
CA SER A 240 -4.13 -13.45 -3.35
C SER A 240 -3.63 -14.61 -4.20
N ILE A 241 -2.90 -14.33 -5.27
CA ILE A 241 -2.32 -15.34 -6.18
C ILE A 241 -0.82 -15.57 -5.95
N ALA A 242 -0.21 -14.87 -4.99
CA ALA A 242 1.23 -14.96 -4.64
C ALA A 242 1.56 -16.18 -3.76
N LYS A 243 0.80 -17.27 -3.86
CA LYS A 243 1.01 -18.49 -3.06
C LYS A 243 2.46 -18.96 -3.14
N GLY A 244 3.11 -19.17 -1.99
CA GLY A 244 4.49 -19.60 -1.89
C GLY A 244 5.55 -18.53 -2.21
N HIS A 245 5.11 -17.27 -2.48
CA HIS A 245 6.02 -16.19 -2.91
C HIS A 245 5.73 -14.84 -2.24
N PHE A 246 5.18 -14.86 -1.02
CA PHE A 246 4.76 -13.66 -0.28
C PHE A 246 5.88 -12.62 -0.14
N ALA A 247 7.02 -13.01 0.44
CA ALA A 247 8.16 -12.09 0.64
C ALA A 247 8.72 -11.56 -0.69
N ARG A 248 8.77 -12.40 -1.72
CA ARG A 248 9.22 -12.01 -3.06
C ARG A 248 8.29 -10.97 -3.69
N THR A 249 6.99 -11.19 -3.63
CA THR A 249 5.99 -10.24 -4.13
C THR A 249 6.11 -8.92 -3.40
N GLY A 250 6.44 -8.94 -2.11
CA GLY A 250 6.68 -7.76 -1.28
C GLY A 250 7.82 -6.87 -1.77
N VAL A 251 8.88 -7.44 -2.36
CA VAL A 251 10.02 -6.65 -2.88
C VAL A 251 9.57 -5.66 -3.96
N MET A 252 8.46 -5.95 -4.67
CA MET A 252 7.90 -5.02 -5.65
C MET A 252 7.41 -3.71 -5.02
N GLY A 253 7.14 -3.71 -3.72
CA GLY A 253 6.82 -2.49 -2.97
C GLY A 253 7.90 -1.42 -3.08
N PHE A 254 9.18 -1.80 -3.16
CA PHE A 254 10.25 -0.83 -3.29
C PHE A 254 10.15 0.08 -4.52
N ILE A 255 9.43 -0.34 -5.58
CA ILE A 255 9.24 0.45 -6.81
C ILE A 255 8.46 1.76 -6.52
N GLN A 256 7.63 1.79 -5.48
CA GLN A 256 6.92 3.01 -5.08
C GLN A 256 7.88 4.16 -4.76
N LEU A 257 9.04 3.86 -4.19
CA LEU A 257 9.96 4.88 -3.72
C LEU A 257 10.56 5.73 -4.86
N PRO A 258 11.16 5.18 -5.94
CA PRO A 258 11.57 5.98 -7.08
C PRO A 258 10.43 6.82 -7.67
N ALA A 259 9.23 6.25 -7.76
CA ALA A 259 8.05 6.97 -8.25
C ALA A 259 7.71 8.17 -7.35
N SER A 260 7.67 7.99 -6.03
CA SER A 260 7.38 9.07 -5.07
C SER A 260 8.47 10.13 -5.04
N ILE A 261 9.76 9.77 -5.21
CA ILE A 261 10.86 10.72 -5.30
C ILE A 261 10.71 11.62 -6.54
N VAL A 262 10.42 11.02 -7.69
CA VAL A 262 10.20 11.76 -8.94
C VAL A 262 9.00 12.70 -8.79
N LEU A 263 7.90 12.23 -8.25
CA LEU A 263 6.70 13.05 -8.02
C LEU A 263 6.95 14.14 -6.97
N GLY A 264 7.69 13.85 -5.90
CA GLY A 264 8.09 14.84 -4.89
C GLY A 264 8.93 15.97 -5.46
N PHE A 265 9.87 15.62 -6.34
CA PHE A 265 10.68 16.61 -7.03
C PHE A 265 9.86 17.54 -7.95
N PHE A 266 9.01 16.96 -8.82
CA PHE A 266 8.27 17.76 -9.81
C PHE A 266 7.10 18.54 -9.20
N ILE A 267 6.43 18.01 -8.17
CA ILE A 267 5.19 18.60 -7.63
C ILE A 267 5.46 19.47 -6.40
N PHE A 268 6.37 19.03 -5.53
CA PHE A 268 6.65 19.72 -4.26
C PHE A 268 8.01 20.44 -4.23
N ASN A 269 8.75 20.44 -5.37
CA ASN A 269 10.12 20.98 -5.45
C ASN A 269 11.06 20.38 -4.38
N GLU A 270 10.82 19.13 -3.99
CA GLU A 270 11.72 18.43 -3.06
C GLU A 270 13.09 18.24 -3.73
N SER A 271 14.15 18.71 -3.10
CA SER A 271 15.50 18.63 -3.69
C SER A 271 16.00 17.20 -3.74
N LEU A 272 16.27 16.69 -4.95
CA LEU A 272 16.91 15.39 -5.15
C LEU A 272 18.42 15.53 -4.96
N LYS A 273 18.98 14.90 -3.93
CA LYS A 273 20.43 14.75 -3.76
C LYS A 273 20.92 13.60 -4.65
N PHE A 274 22.20 13.65 -5.06
CA PHE A 274 22.83 12.59 -5.88
C PHE A 274 22.61 11.20 -5.28
N ASN A 275 22.66 11.09 -3.96
CA ASN A 275 22.41 9.84 -3.23
C ASN A 275 21.01 9.24 -3.48
N ALA A 276 20.00 10.08 -3.79
CA ALA A 276 18.66 9.60 -4.09
C ALA A 276 18.62 8.80 -5.41
N TYR A 277 19.37 9.26 -6.42
CA TYR A 277 19.49 8.52 -7.69
C TYR A 277 20.18 7.17 -7.49
N PHE A 278 21.28 7.15 -6.73
CA PHE A 278 22.02 5.91 -6.46
C PHE A 278 21.19 4.93 -5.63
N GLY A 279 20.52 5.40 -4.59
CA GLY A 279 19.63 4.58 -3.77
C GLY A 279 18.44 4.04 -4.57
N SER A 280 17.85 4.85 -5.45
CA SER A 280 16.76 4.40 -6.34
C SER A 280 17.23 3.31 -7.31
N LEU A 281 18.46 3.42 -7.83
CA LEU A 281 19.04 2.38 -8.69
C LEU A 281 19.20 1.05 -7.94
N LEU A 282 19.68 1.08 -6.69
CA LEU A 282 19.79 -0.12 -5.85
C LEU A 282 18.42 -0.78 -5.63
N ILE A 283 17.37 0.03 -5.42
CA ILE A 283 15.99 -0.45 -5.23
C ILE A 283 15.48 -1.12 -6.51
N ILE A 284 15.71 -0.52 -7.68
CA ILE A 284 15.33 -1.10 -8.97
C ILE A 284 16.07 -2.44 -9.19
N ILE A 285 17.37 -2.49 -8.89
CA ILE A 285 18.15 -3.73 -8.98
C ILE A 285 17.60 -4.79 -8.00
N ALA A 286 17.23 -4.40 -6.78
CA ALA A 286 16.62 -5.30 -5.81
C ALA A 286 15.32 -5.93 -6.34
N GLY A 287 14.43 -5.10 -6.92
CA GLY A 287 13.20 -5.57 -7.57
C GLY A 287 13.47 -6.50 -8.75
N ALA A 288 14.38 -6.11 -9.63
CA ALA A 288 14.77 -6.93 -10.78
C ALA A 288 15.37 -8.28 -10.35
N ASN A 289 16.24 -8.29 -9.32
CA ASN A 289 16.84 -9.51 -8.78
C ASN A 289 15.78 -10.44 -8.16
N ALA A 290 14.78 -9.89 -7.47
CA ALA A 290 13.67 -10.68 -6.94
C ALA A 290 12.85 -11.35 -8.06
N ILE A 291 12.67 -10.66 -9.21
CA ILE A 291 12.03 -11.23 -10.41
C ILE A 291 12.92 -12.30 -11.04
N TYR A 292 14.22 -12.01 -11.21
CA TYR A 292 15.15 -12.91 -11.88
C TYR A 292 15.41 -14.21 -11.11
N GLY A 293 15.48 -14.13 -9.78
CA GLY A 293 15.59 -15.30 -8.92
C GLY A 293 14.44 -16.31 -9.08
N LEU A 294 13.35 -15.94 -9.78
CA LEU A 294 12.31 -16.86 -10.23
C LEU A 294 12.83 -17.84 -11.30
N LYS A 295 13.71 -17.40 -12.21
CA LYS A 295 14.22 -18.24 -13.31
C LYS A 295 15.18 -19.34 -12.86
N ASN A 296 15.90 -19.09 -11.74
CA ASN A 296 17.02 -19.94 -11.31
C ASN A 296 16.68 -20.82 -10.08
N ALA A 297 15.45 -20.80 -9.59
CA ALA A 297 15.00 -21.64 -8.47
C ALA A 297 14.36 -22.96 -8.93
N ASN A 298 14.47 -23.26 -10.24
CA ASN A 298 14.13 -24.54 -10.90
C ASN A 298 15.47 -25.16 -11.38
#